data_f1a2d3de6953d2e4fcbc72c1ae9c1d05
#
_entry.id   f1a2d3de6953d2e4fcbc72c1ae9c1d05
#
_cell.length_a   1.000
_cell.length_b   1.000
_cell.length_c   1.000
_cell.angle_alpha   90.00
_cell.angle_beta   90.00
_cell.angle_gamma   90.00
#
_symmetry.space_group_name_H-M   'P 1'
#
loop_
_entity.id
_entity.type
_entity.pdbx_description
1 polymer ?
#
loop_
_entity_poly.entity_id
_entity_poly.type
_entity_poly.pdbx_seq_one_letter_code
_entity_poly.pdbx_strand_id
1 'polypeptide(L)'
;KVIVGLGNPGPEHDSDRHNAGVIFLHHLCKSYGGTLRGESKFFGEFGSISVDRHEIKLLFPTTFVNHSGKSVSALCKFFKIEPQNLLVAYDEIDFDVGVTRFKEGGGHGGHNGIRDIISALGGQNGFYRLRIGVGHPGHKSMVANYVLSPPSRTEAKIIMSDIEEAIRVIPKAVAGEWEDAMKLLHTN
;
A
#
# COMPACT_ATOMS: atom_id res chain seq x y z
N LYS A 1 -12.17 7.19 -5.68
CA LYS A 1 -11.39 6.29 -4.80
C LYS A 1 -9.90 6.45 -5.07
N VAL A 2 -9.10 6.17 -4.06
CA VAL A 2 -7.64 6.34 -4.11
C VAL A 2 -6.98 5.07 -3.58
N ILE A 3 -5.93 4.61 -4.26
CA ILE A 3 -5.05 3.55 -3.79
C ILE A 3 -3.65 4.12 -3.63
N VAL A 4 -3.09 3.95 -2.44
CA VAL A 4 -1.76 4.44 -2.07
C VAL A 4 -0.84 3.22 -1.88
N GLY A 5 0.36 3.28 -2.43
CA GLY A 5 1.41 2.30 -2.15
C GLY A 5 2.55 2.96 -1.40
N LEU A 6 2.92 2.39 -0.25
CA LEU A 6 3.98 2.93 0.59
C LEU A 6 5.34 2.31 0.30
N GLY A 7 6.36 3.15 0.32
CA GLY A 7 7.76 2.78 0.14
C GLY A 7 8.65 4.00 0.18
N ASN A 8 9.95 3.79 0.22
CA ASN A 8 10.93 4.86 0.14
C ASN A 8 11.32 5.14 -1.31
N PRO A 9 11.53 6.42 -1.67
CA PRO A 9 11.98 6.76 -3.02
C PRO A 9 13.46 6.44 -3.19
N GLY A 10 13.85 6.26 -4.45
CA GLY A 10 15.24 6.01 -4.84
C GLY A 10 15.49 4.56 -5.23
N PRO A 11 16.39 4.32 -6.24
CA PRO A 11 16.65 2.97 -6.73
C PRO A 11 17.25 2.04 -5.67
N GLU A 12 17.93 2.57 -4.66
CA GLU A 12 18.48 1.79 -3.55
C GLU A 12 17.41 1.11 -2.69
N HIS A 13 16.15 1.56 -2.78
CA HIS A 13 15.03 1.03 -2.01
C HIS A 13 14.06 0.17 -2.82
N ASP A 14 14.26 0.06 -4.13
CA ASP A 14 13.30 -0.57 -5.04
C ASP A 14 12.93 -2.00 -4.65
N SER A 15 13.86 -2.73 -4.03
CA SER A 15 13.67 -4.13 -3.66
C SER A 15 13.50 -4.36 -2.16
N ASP A 16 13.48 -3.29 -1.36
CA ASP A 16 13.34 -3.41 0.08
C ASP A 16 11.95 -3.97 0.46
N ARG A 17 11.89 -4.72 1.56
CA ARG A 17 10.62 -5.18 2.13
C ARG A 17 9.66 -4.02 2.38
N HIS A 18 10.21 -2.88 2.79
CA HIS A 18 9.42 -1.67 3.08
C HIS A 18 8.76 -1.08 1.83
N ASN A 19 9.19 -1.49 0.66
CA ASN A 19 8.61 -1.05 -0.62
C ASN A 19 7.57 -2.01 -1.19
N ALA A 20 7.14 -3.03 -0.44
CA ALA A 20 6.11 -3.96 -0.92
C ALA A 20 4.84 -3.23 -1.39
N GLY A 21 4.44 -2.19 -0.68
CA GLY A 21 3.26 -1.39 -1.06
C GLY A 21 3.41 -0.69 -2.40
N VAL A 22 4.57 -0.06 -2.65
CA VAL A 22 4.78 0.64 -3.92
C VAL A 22 5.02 -0.35 -5.07
N ILE A 23 5.60 -1.51 -4.79
CA ILE A 23 5.72 -2.58 -5.80
C ILE A 23 4.32 -3.01 -6.26
N PHE A 24 3.41 -3.24 -5.32
CA PHE A 24 2.00 -3.51 -5.63
C PHE A 24 1.40 -2.40 -6.50
N LEU A 25 1.60 -1.15 -6.11
CA LEU A 25 1.02 0.00 -6.82
C LEU A 25 1.51 0.09 -8.27
N HIS A 26 2.83 -0.09 -8.48
CA HIS A 26 3.41 -0.07 -9.83
C HIS A 26 2.86 -1.19 -10.71
N HIS A 27 2.74 -2.41 -10.17
CA HIS A 27 2.18 -3.54 -10.91
C HIS A 27 0.70 -3.35 -11.21
N LEU A 28 -0.06 -2.80 -10.27
CA LEU A 28 -1.46 -2.46 -10.49
C LEU A 28 -1.59 -1.43 -11.62
N CYS A 29 -0.82 -0.36 -11.55
CA CYS A 29 -0.82 0.70 -12.54
C CYS A 29 -0.53 0.14 -13.94
N LYS A 30 0.52 -0.66 -14.06
CA LYS A 30 0.92 -1.29 -15.31
C LYS A 30 -0.15 -2.23 -15.85
N SER A 31 -0.78 -3.01 -14.99
CA SER A 31 -1.84 -3.97 -15.38
C SER A 31 -3.03 -3.29 -16.03
N TYR A 32 -3.28 -2.04 -15.71
CA TYR A 32 -4.41 -1.26 -16.24
C TYR A 32 -3.96 -0.16 -17.21
N GLY A 33 -2.72 -0.23 -17.71
CA GLY A 33 -2.20 0.68 -18.74
C GLY A 33 -2.01 2.11 -18.28
N GLY A 34 -1.89 2.34 -16.97
CA GLY A 34 -1.69 3.67 -16.40
C GLY A 34 -0.23 4.08 -16.35
N THR A 35 0.00 5.31 -15.96
CA THR A 35 1.34 5.88 -15.77
C THR A 35 1.36 6.72 -14.50
N LEU A 36 2.40 6.53 -13.68
CA LEU A 36 2.66 7.37 -12.51
C LEU A 36 3.70 8.43 -12.88
N ARG A 37 3.43 9.68 -12.53
CA ARG A 37 4.33 10.82 -12.78
C ARG A 37 4.46 11.68 -11.54
N GLY A 38 5.61 12.29 -11.37
CA GLY A 38 5.84 13.23 -10.28
C GLY A 38 4.80 14.33 -10.26
N GLU A 39 4.20 14.57 -9.08
CA GLU A 39 3.23 15.63 -8.85
C GLU A 39 3.58 16.34 -7.55
N SER A 40 4.21 17.50 -7.67
CA SER A 40 4.75 18.22 -6.52
C SER A 40 3.69 18.65 -5.51
N LYS A 41 2.47 18.95 -5.95
CA LYS A 41 1.38 19.35 -5.04
C LYS A 41 0.94 18.21 -4.13
N PHE A 42 1.22 16.95 -4.49
CA PHE A 42 0.91 15.78 -3.66
C PHE A 42 2.17 15.15 -3.05
N PHE A 43 3.34 15.74 -3.22
CA PHE A 43 4.59 15.22 -2.67
C PHE A 43 4.84 13.75 -3.04
N GLY A 44 4.53 13.39 -4.29
CA GLY A 44 4.62 12.01 -4.72
C GLY A 44 4.42 11.82 -6.21
N GLU A 45 4.38 10.56 -6.63
CA GLU A 45 4.00 10.19 -7.98
C GLU A 45 2.51 9.89 -8.01
N PHE A 46 1.85 10.37 -9.02
CA PHE A 46 0.39 10.33 -9.14
C PHE A 46 -0.01 9.84 -10.53
N GLY A 47 -1.11 9.10 -10.60
CA GLY A 47 -1.71 8.66 -11.85
C GLY A 47 -3.15 8.22 -11.65
N SER A 48 -3.79 7.80 -12.73
CA SER A 48 -5.15 7.28 -12.70
C SER A 48 -5.25 6.05 -13.55
N ILE A 49 -6.11 5.12 -13.15
CA ILE A 49 -6.49 3.94 -13.91
C ILE A 49 -8.00 3.81 -13.92
N SER A 50 -8.53 3.08 -14.89
CA SER A 50 -9.94 2.73 -14.93
C SER A 50 -10.09 1.24 -14.64
N VAL A 51 -10.85 0.89 -13.60
CA VAL A 51 -11.14 -0.47 -13.20
C VAL A 51 -12.64 -0.66 -13.24
N ASP A 52 -13.15 -1.46 -14.18
CA ASP A 52 -14.58 -1.71 -14.37
C ASP A 52 -15.40 -0.41 -14.38
N ARG A 53 -14.96 0.60 -15.16
CA ARG A 53 -15.56 1.94 -15.29
C ARG A 53 -15.40 2.84 -14.06
N HIS A 54 -14.74 2.38 -12.99
CA HIS A 54 -14.39 3.23 -11.86
C HIS A 54 -13.05 3.90 -12.12
N GLU A 55 -13.00 5.23 -12.02
CA GLU A 55 -11.74 5.94 -12.05
C GLU A 55 -11.07 5.83 -10.68
N ILE A 56 -9.86 5.29 -10.65
CA ILE A 56 -9.10 5.10 -9.43
C ILE A 56 -7.83 5.94 -9.51
N LYS A 57 -7.62 6.79 -8.52
CA LYS A 57 -6.40 7.58 -8.39
C LYS A 57 -5.34 6.75 -7.67
N LEU A 58 -4.11 6.83 -8.16
CA LEU A 58 -2.97 6.10 -7.61
C LEU A 58 -1.94 7.10 -7.09
N LEU A 59 -1.39 6.83 -5.91
CA LEU A 59 -0.41 7.71 -5.28
C LEU A 59 0.73 6.90 -4.67
N PHE A 60 1.95 7.24 -5.04
CA PHE A 60 3.17 6.81 -4.36
C PHE A 60 3.77 8.04 -3.68
N PRO A 61 3.66 8.17 -2.34
CA PRO A 61 4.35 9.24 -1.62
C PRO A 61 5.86 9.10 -1.82
N THR A 62 6.51 10.15 -2.36
CA THR A 62 7.97 10.16 -2.54
C THR A 62 8.69 10.89 -1.41
N THR A 63 7.99 11.17 -0.33
CA THR A 63 8.56 11.39 0.98
C THR A 63 9.17 10.07 1.47
N PHE A 64 10.00 10.08 2.51
CA PHE A 64 10.31 8.81 3.18
C PHE A 64 9.05 8.26 3.84
N VAL A 65 9.00 6.94 4.04
CA VAL A 65 7.78 6.25 4.53
C VAL A 65 7.23 6.91 5.80
N ASN A 66 8.09 7.28 6.75
CA ASN A 66 7.67 7.89 8.00
C ASN A 66 7.04 9.29 7.84
N HIS A 67 7.05 9.86 6.64
CA HIS A 67 6.41 11.14 6.31
C HIS A 67 5.31 11.00 5.25
N SER A 68 4.79 9.79 5.04
CA SER A 68 3.77 9.51 4.02
C SER A 68 2.47 10.30 4.21
N GLY A 69 2.17 10.70 5.44
CA GLY A 69 0.94 11.43 5.76
C GLY A 69 0.82 12.77 5.04
N LYS A 70 1.92 13.46 4.83
CA LYS A 70 1.93 14.74 4.11
C LYS A 70 1.36 14.57 2.69
N SER A 71 1.81 13.56 1.98
CA SER A 71 1.37 13.27 0.62
C SER A 71 -0.09 12.83 0.57
N VAL A 72 -0.46 11.86 1.40
CA VAL A 72 -1.83 11.33 1.44
C VAL A 72 -2.82 12.41 1.84
N SER A 73 -2.49 13.21 2.85
CA SER A 73 -3.36 14.31 3.31
C SER A 73 -3.56 15.35 2.20
N ALA A 74 -2.50 15.74 1.50
CA ALA A 74 -2.59 16.71 0.42
C ALA A 74 -3.53 16.23 -0.70
N LEU A 75 -3.40 14.97 -1.10
CA LEU A 75 -4.27 14.39 -2.14
C LEU A 75 -5.72 14.27 -1.67
N CYS A 76 -5.94 13.78 -0.45
CA CYS A 76 -7.30 13.60 0.08
C CYS A 76 -8.03 14.94 0.23
N LYS A 77 -7.33 15.99 0.63
CA LYS A 77 -7.92 17.34 0.71
C LYS A 77 -8.26 17.88 -0.68
N PHE A 78 -7.37 17.71 -1.64
CA PHE A 78 -7.57 18.22 -2.99
C PHE A 78 -8.79 17.60 -3.68
N PHE A 79 -8.94 16.29 -3.58
CA PHE A 79 -10.03 15.56 -4.22
C PHE A 79 -11.21 15.28 -3.29
N LYS A 80 -11.17 15.78 -2.05
CA LYS A 80 -12.23 15.56 -1.04
C LYS A 80 -12.51 14.08 -0.83
N ILE A 81 -11.46 13.31 -0.60
CA ILE A 81 -11.53 11.86 -0.41
C ILE A 81 -11.79 11.57 1.07
N GLU A 82 -12.86 10.82 1.34
CA GLU A 82 -13.16 10.32 2.68
C GLU A 82 -12.37 9.03 2.97
N PRO A 83 -12.08 8.71 4.25
CA PRO A 83 -11.30 7.50 4.60
C PRO A 83 -11.82 6.20 4.00
N GLN A 84 -13.14 6.02 3.90
CA GLN A 84 -13.74 4.81 3.33
C GLN A 84 -13.46 4.65 1.83
N ASN A 85 -12.95 5.68 1.16
CA ASN A 85 -12.59 5.65 -0.26
C ASN A 85 -11.07 5.61 -0.46
N LEU A 86 -10.32 5.34 0.60
CA LEU A 86 -8.86 5.27 0.61
C LEU A 86 -8.41 3.85 0.96
N LEU A 87 -7.57 3.27 0.10
CA LEU A 87 -6.89 2.00 0.35
C LEU A 87 -5.38 2.25 0.37
N VAL A 88 -4.71 1.81 1.43
CA VAL A 88 -3.26 1.94 1.57
C VAL A 88 -2.62 0.56 1.60
N ALA A 89 -1.71 0.31 0.66
CA ALA A 89 -0.93 -0.93 0.57
C ALA A 89 0.43 -0.72 1.23
N TYR A 90 0.84 -1.67 2.07
CA TYR A 90 2.09 -1.57 2.81
C TYR A 90 2.59 -2.94 3.28
N ASP A 91 3.86 -2.97 3.68
CA ASP A 91 4.53 -4.15 4.23
C ASP A 91 4.08 -4.44 5.66
N GLU A 92 3.74 -5.70 5.94
CA GLU A 92 3.29 -6.15 7.25
C GLU A 92 4.26 -7.19 7.82
N ILE A 93 4.96 -6.82 8.90
CA ILE A 93 5.91 -7.73 9.56
C ILE A 93 5.25 -8.77 10.44
N ASP A 94 3.98 -8.56 10.82
CA ASP A 94 3.23 -9.51 11.64
C ASP A 94 2.61 -10.65 10.83
N PHE A 95 2.77 -10.61 9.51
CA PHE A 95 2.35 -11.68 8.61
C PHE A 95 3.57 -12.36 8.00
N ASP A 96 3.56 -13.68 7.98
CA ASP A 96 4.54 -14.45 7.23
C ASP A 96 4.47 -14.12 5.75
N VAL A 97 5.59 -14.31 5.05
CA VAL A 97 5.61 -14.26 3.60
C VAL A 97 4.62 -15.31 3.07
N GLY A 98 3.75 -14.90 2.17
CA GLY A 98 2.66 -15.75 1.67
C GLY A 98 1.29 -15.40 2.26
N VAL A 99 1.25 -14.52 3.25
CA VAL A 99 0.00 -14.03 3.85
C VAL A 99 -0.20 -12.57 3.47
N THR A 100 -1.26 -12.29 2.74
CA THR A 100 -1.63 -10.93 2.32
C THR A 100 -3.13 -10.77 2.50
N ARG A 101 -3.56 -9.70 3.18
CA ARG A 101 -4.95 -9.51 3.57
C ARG A 101 -5.39 -8.06 3.47
N PHE A 102 -6.66 -7.88 3.13
CA PHE A 102 -7.35 -6.60 3.32
C PHE A 102 -7.81 -6.43 4.76
N LYS A 103 -7.87 -5.19 5.22
CA LYS A 103 -8.43 -4.84 6.52
C LYS A 103 -9.12 -3.48 6.43
N GLU A 104 -10.25 -3.33 7.09
CA GLU A 104 -10.91 -2.04 7.29
C GLU A 104 -10.49 -1.46 8.63
N GLY A 105 -9.95 -0.24 8.61
CA GLY A 105 -9.60 0.49 9.83
C GLY A 105 -8.52 -0.16 10.69
N GLY A 106 -8.42 0.30 11.89
CA GLY A 106 -7.50 -0.20 12.91
C GLY A 106 -6.32 0.73 13.19
N GLY A 107 -5.47 0.32 14.13
CA GLY A 107 -4.26 1.06 14.50
C GLY A 107 -3.15 0.91 13.47
N HIS A 108 -1.98 1.46 13.79
CA HIS A 108 -0.84 1.45 12.86
C HIS A 108 0.03 0.18 12.96
N GLY A 109 -0.15 -0.64 14.00
CA GLY A 109 0.61 -1.89 14.15
C GLY A 109 2.13 -1.70 14.19
N GLY A 110 2.60 -0.52 14.56
CA GLY A 110 4.03 -0.19 14.57
C GLY A 110 4.58 0.27 13.22
N HIS A 111 3.78 0.29 12.16
CA HIS A 111 4.21 0.79 10.85
C HIS A 111 4.23 2.32 10.86
N ASN A 112 5.41 2.92 10.71
CA ASN A 112 5.58 4.38 10.83
C ASN A 112 4.83 5.17 9.75
N GLY A 113 4.74 4.64 8.53
CA GLY A 113 3.98 5.29 7.46
C GLY A 113 2.49 5.34 7.76
N ILE A 114 1.93 4.27 8.27
CA ILE A 114 0.51 4.22 8.66
C ILE A 114 0.25 5.16 9.86
N ARG A 115 1.16 5.18 10.83
CA ARG A 115 1.07 6.11 11.96
C ARG A 115 1.00 7.55 11.49
N ASP A 116 1.87 7.92 10.57
CA ASP A 116 1.94 9.28 10.03
C ASP A 116 0.69 9.65 9.24
N ILE A 117 0.15 8.71 8.44
CA ILE A 117 -1.09 8.91 7.70
C ILE A 117 -2.26 9.17 8.66
N ILE A 118 -2.42 8.34 9.68
CA ILE A 118 -3.48 8.50 10.68
C ILE A 118 -3.37 9.89 11.33
N SER A 119 -2.16 10.29 11.74
CA SER A 119 -1.92 11.61 12.32
C SER A 119 -2.28 12.73 11.36
N ALA A 120 -1.84 12.64 10.10
CA ALA A 120 -2.10 13.67 9.09
C ALA A 120 -3.58 13.79 8.70
N LEU A 121 -4.35 12.71 8.88
CA LEU A 121 -5.80 12.70 8.65
C LEU A 121 -6.60 13.06 9.92
N GLY A 122 -5.97 13.68 10.90
CA GLY A 122 -6.64 14.13 12.12
C GLY A 122 -7.06 13.01 13.05
N GLY A 123 -6.36 11.89 13.02
CA GLY A 123 -6.68 10.71 13.83
C GLY A 123 -7.67 9.74 13.17
N GLN A 124 -8.14 10.05 11.96
CA GLN A 124 -9.05 9.16 11.24
C GLN A 124 -8.31 7.93 10.75
N ASN A 125 -8.73 6.76 11.22
CA ASN A 125 -8.08 5.48 10.90
C ASN A 125 -9.00 4.50 10.16
N GLY A 126 -10.15 4.95 9.67
CA GLY A 126 -11.16 4.11 9.04
C GLY A 126 -10.88 3.71 7.59
N PHE A 127 -9.72 4.06 7.04
CA PHE A 127 -9.38 3.68 5.68
C PHE A 127 -9.08 2.19 5.58
N TYR A 128 -9.20 1.66 4.36
CA TYR A 128 -8.89 0.27 4.06
C TYR A 128 -7.39 0.07 3.89
N ARG A 129 -6.94 -1.15 4.14
CA ARG A 129 -5.53 -1.52 4.07
C ARG A 129 -5.35 -2.82 3.31
N LEU A 130 -4.29 -2.84 2.48
CA LEU A 130 -3.75 -4.08 1.93
C LEU A 130 -2.45 -4.34 2.67
N ARG A 131 -2.43 -5.37 3.49
CA ARG A 131 -1.31 -5.74 4.34
C ARG A 131 -0.56 -6.89 3.67
N ILE A 132 0.64 -6.60 3.18
CA ILE A 132 1.45 -7.57 2.43
C ILE A 132 2.49 -8.17 3.36
N GLY A 133 2.39 -9.45 3.67
CA GLY A 133 3.28 -10.13 4.61
C GLY A 133 4.71 -10.20 4.09
N VAL A 134 5.66 -9.74 4.92
CA VAL A 134 7.10 -9.77 4.60
C VAL A 134 7.91 -10.52 5.65
N GLY A 135 7.25 -11.06 6.67
CA GLY A 135 7.91 -11.77 7.77
C GLY A 135 8.47 -10.83 8.82
N HIS A 136 8.97 -11.42 9.90
CA HIS A 136 9.48 -10.68 11.07
C HIS A 136 10.93 -11.13 11.35
N PRO A 137 11.83 -10.21 11.74
CA PRO A 137 13.23 -10.58 12.01
C PRO A 137 13.46 -11.33 13.34
N GLY A 138 12.40 -11.46 14.17
CA GLY A 138 12.48 -12.17 15.45
C GLY A 138 12.61 -11.27 16.66
N HIS A 139 13.07 -10.04 16.50
CA HIS A 139 13.23 -9.10 17.60
C HIS A 139 12.93 -7.68 17.13
N LYS A 140 12.25 -6.91 17.99
CA LYS A 140 11.82 -5.53 17.71
C LYS A 140 12.99 -4.62 17.29
N SER A 141 14.16 -4.78 17.93
CA SER A 141 15.34 -3.94 17.62
C SER A 141 15.90 -4.16 16.21
N MET A 142 15.52 -5.23 15.54
CA MET A 142 15.99 -5.58 14.20
C MET A 142 15.05 -5.12 13.08
N VAL A 143 13.87 -4.62 13.43
CA VAL A 143 12.81 -4.32 12.44
C VAL A 143 13.26 -3.26 11.45
N ALA A 144 13.84 -2.16 11.90
CA ALA A 144 14.25 -1.06 11.02
C ALA A 144 15.20 -1.52 9.91
N ASN A 145 16.22 -2.28 10.27
CA ASN A 145 17.18 -2.82 9.28
C ASN A 145 16.55 -3.89 8.41
N TYR A 146 15.69 -4.71 8.98
CA TYR A 146 15.03 -5.80 8.26
C TYR A 146 14.15 -5.27 7.12
N VAL A 147 13.30 -4.28 7.39
CA VAL A 147 12.41 -3.73 6.36
C VAL A 147 13.15 -2.93 5.29
N LEU A 148 14.33 -2.39 5.62
CA LEU A 148 15.21 -1.69 4.68
C LEU A 148 16.16 -2.63 3.93
N SER A 149 15.93 -3.93 3.99
CA SER A 149 16.70 -4.92 3.23
C SER A 149 15.77 -5.71 2.32
N PRO A 150 16.32 -6.27 1.21
CA PRO A 150 15.50 -7.06 0.29
C PRO A 150 15.17 -8.44 0.87
N PRO A 151 14.01 -9.00 0.51
CA PRO A 151 13.73 -10.40 0.83
C PRO A 151 14.66 -11.34 0.04
N SER A 152 14.74 -12.59 0.47
CA SER A 152 15.43 -13.61 -0.32
C SER A 152 14.75 -13.76 -1.68
N ARG A 153 15.45 -14.38 -2.64
CA ARG A 153 14.89 -14.62 -3.98
C ARG A 153 13.59 -15.44 -3.92
N THR A 154 13.57 -16.46 -3.06
CA THR A 154 12.37 -17.30 -2.85
C THR A 154 11.23 -16.50 -2.25
N GLU A 155 11.50 -15.71 -1.20
CA GLU A 155 10.50 -14.85 -0.57
C GLU A 155 9.97 -13.80 -1.53
N ALA A 156 10.84 -13.19 -2.33
CA ALA A 156 10.44 -12.19 -3.32
C ALA A 156 9.44 -12.76 -4.33
N LYS A 157 9.61 -14.00 -4.76
CA LYS A 157 8.67 -14.67 -5.67
C LYS A 157 7.31 -14.89 -5.03
N ILE A 158 7.28 -15.27 -3.75
CA ILE A 158 6.05 -15.47 -3.00
C ILE A 158 5.32 -14.13 -2.81
N ILE A 159 6.04 -13.10 -2.43
CA ILE A 159 5.47 -11.75 -2.27
C ILE A 159 4.88 -11.27 -3.59
N MET A 160 5.57 -11.48 -4.70
CA MET A 160 5.06 -11.10 -6.02
C MET A 160 3.79 -11.87 -6.39
N SER A 161 3.73 -13.15 -6.09
CA SER A 161 2.54 -13.97 -6.29
C SER A 161 1.36 -13.44 -5.48
N ASP A 162 1.59 -13.05 -4.23
CA ASP A 162 0.56 -12.44 -3.38
C ASP A 162 0.09 -11.10 -3.95
N ILE A 163 1.00 -10.30 -4.46
CA ILE A 163 0.69 -9.02 -5.11
C ILE A 163 -0.20 -9.25 -6.33
N GLU A 164 0.13 -10.24 -7.17
CA GLU A 164 -0.66 -10.59 -8.34
C GLU A 164 -2.08 -11.04 -7.96
N GLU A 165 -2.21 -11.83 -6.89
CA GLU A 165 -3.51 -12.24 -6.36
C GLU A 165 -4.32 -11.03 -5.87
N ALA A 166 -3.68 -10.10 -5.16
CA ALA A 166 -4.32 -8.88 -4.69
C ALA A 166 -4.84 -8.05 -5.87
N ILE A 167 -4.04 -7.92 -6.93
CA ILE A 167 -4.44 -7.19 -8.14
C ILE A 167 -5.68 -7.81 -8.78
N ARG A 168 -5.77 -9.14 -8.83
CA ARG A 168 -6.97 -9.83 -9.37
C ARG A 168 -8.23 -9.53 -8.58
N VAL A 169 -8.08 -9.21 -7.29
CA VAL A 169 -9.21 -8.93 -6.38
C VAL A 169 -9.57 -7.45 -6.34
N ILE A 170 -8.72 -6.58 -6.85
CA ILE A 170 -8.98 -5.12 -6.85
C ILE A 170 -10.33 -4.74 -7.47
N PRO A 171 -10.82 -5.34 -8.57
CA PRO A 171 -12.15 -4.99 -9.07
C PRO A 171 -13.26 -5.14 -8.04
N LYS A 172 -13.22 -6.16 -7.20
CA LYS A 172 -14.18 -6.33 -6.10
C LYS A 172 -14.06 -5.22 -5.07
N ALA A 173 -12.83 -4.91 -4.67
CA ALA A 173 -12.55 -3.88 -3.68
C ALA A 173 -13.05 -2.50 -4.16
N VAL A 174 -12.74 -2.10 -5.39
CA VAL A 174 -13.15 -0.79 -5.92
C VAL A 174 -14.65 -0.70 -6.16
N ALA A 175 -15.33 -1.82 -6.36
CA ALA A 175 -16.80 -1.88 -6.44
C ALA A 175 -17.46 -1.78 -5.06
N GLY A 176 -16.69 -1.76 -3.98
CA GLY A 176 -17.20 -1.73 -2.61
C GLY A 176 -17.62 -3.09 -2.08
N GLU A 177 -17.35 -4.16 -2.81
CA GLU A 177 -17.68 -5.53 -2.41
C GLU A 177 -16.56 -6.09 -1.51
N TRP A 178 -16.33 -5.42 -0.38
CA TRP A 178 -15.19 -5.73 0.50
C TRP A 178 -15.27 -7.10 1.14
N GLU A 179 -16.46 -7.57 1.47
CA GLU A 179 -16.63 -8.91 2.04
C GLU A 179 -16.15 -9.97 1.07
N ASP A 180 -16.54 -9.87 -0.20
CA ASP A 180 -16.11 -10.80 -1.25
C ASP A 180 -14.60 -10.66 -1.52
N ALA A 181 -14.09 -9.42 -1.57
CA ALA A 181 -12.68 -9.16 -1.77
C ALA A 181 -11.83 -9.80 -0.66
N MET A 182 -12.24 -9.64 0.59
CA MET A 182 -11.55 -10.24 1.74
C MET A 182 -11.59 -11.78 1.67
N LYS A 183 -12.74 -12.36 1.33
CA LYS A 183 -12.89 -13.81 1.16
C LYS A 183 -11.93 -14.35 0.10
N LEU A 184 -11.93 -13.76 -1.08
CA LEU A 184 -11.11 -14.21 -2.21
C LEU A 184 -9.61 -14.14 -1.89
N LEU A 185 -9.17 -13.10 -1.20
CA LEU A 185 -7.76 -12.93 -0.87
C LEU A 185 -7.33 -13.78 0.34
N HIS A 186 -8.22 -13.96 1.32
CA HIS A 186 -7.87 -14.60 2.60
C HIS A 186 -7.98 -16.13 2.60
N THR A 187 -8.53 -16.74 1.55
CA THR A 187 -8.72 -18.20 1.48
C THR A 187 -7.54 -18.97 0.90
N ASN A 188 -6.48 -18.28 0.54
CA ASN A 188 -5.28 -18.91 -0.04
C ASN A 188 -4.20 -19.13 1.01
#